data_8d3bb852db8a73976f5e52d67a3b38b8
#
_entry.id   8d3bb852db8a73976f5e52d67a3b38b8
#
_cell.length_a   1.000
_cell.length_b   1.000
_cell.length_c   1.000
_cell.angle_alpha   90.00
_cell.angle_beta   90.00
_cell.angle_gamma   90.00
#
_symmetry.space_group_name_H-M   'P 1'
#
loop_
_entity.id
_entity.type
_entity.pdbx_description
1 polymer ?
#
loop_
_entity_poly.entity_id
_entity_poly.type
_entity_poly.pdbx_seq_one_letter_code
_entity_poly.pdbx_strand_id
1 'polypeptide(L)'
;MKLVSWNVNGLRAVLGKGMADAVDALEPDVLCLQEIKARPEQVKDLWISSWPHQLWNPAEKAGYSGVLILSRVRPLSTSVGIGWPEHDREGRVCTMEFEGFYLVNCYTPNSQNELVRLPYREQWDAAFREYVAGLAETKPVVFCGDLNVAHEEIDIARPKENRFSAGFSDQERAGFTLLLEAGFTDTFRALHPEEPGWYSWWSYRAGARARNIGWRIDYFCVSN
;
A
#
# COMPACT_ATOMS: atom_id res chain seq x y z
N MET A 1 9.40 4.29 16.53
CA MET A 1 8.05 3.84 16.10
C MET A 1 8.22 2.76 15.06
N LYS A 2 7.62 1.60 15.25
CA LYS A 2 7.65 0.47 14.30
C LYS A 2 6.39 0.50 13.45
N LEU A 3 6.54 0.64 12.14
CA LEU A 3 5.47 0.63 11.17
C LEU A 3 5.44 -0.72 10.44
N VAL A 4 4.28 -1.30 10.27
CA VAL A 4 4.08 -2.53 9.50
C VAL A 4 3.01 -2.26 8.44
N SER A 5 3.24 -2.73 7.21
CA SER A 5 2.29 -2.67 6.10
C SER A 5 2.01 -4.06 5.56
N TRP A 6 0.73 -4.37 5.30
CA TRP A 6 0.33 -5.69 4.81
C TRP A 6 -0.95 -5.62 3.97
N ASN A 7 -0.86 -5.99 2.70
CA ASN A 7 -2.06 -6.30 1.91
C ASN A 7 -2.62 -7.65 2.35
N VAL A 8 -3.78 -7.64 2.99
CA VAL A 8 -4.39 -8.82 3.62
C VAL A 8 -5.38 -9.56 2.71
N ASN A 9 -5.69 -9.01 1.55
CA ASN A 9 -6.63 -9.61 0.59
C ASN A 9 -7.94 -10.12 1.24
N GLY A 10 -8.47 -9.30 2.17
CA GLY A 10 -9.71 -9.60 2.91
C GLY A 10 -9.47 -9.81 4.41
N LEU A 11 -9.69 -8.74 5.20
CA LEU A 11 -9.44 -8.70 6.63
C LEU A 11 -10.13 -9.83 7.42
N ARG A 12 -11.42 -10.05 7.16
CA ARG A 12 -12.18 -11.10 7.86
C ARG A 12 -11.63 -12.50 7.64
N ALA A 13 -11.11 -12.76 6.43
CA ALA A 13 -10.54 -14.06 6.11
C ALA A 13 -9.17 -14.30 6.77
N VAL A 14 -8.33 -13.26 6.84
CA VAL A 14 -6.98 -13.38 7.40
C VAL A 14 -6.98 -13.42 8.93
N LEU A 15 -7.94 -12.73 9.59
CA LEU A 15 -8.12 -12.83 11.04
C LEU A 15 -8.31 -14.27 11.50
N GLY A 16 -9.11 -15.06 10.76
CA GLY A 16 -9.32 -16.48 11.05
C GLY A 16 -8.11 -17.39 10.71
N LYS A 17 -6.99 -16.84 10.25
CA LYS A 17 -5.79 -17.59 9.84
C LYS A 17 -4.54 -17.22 10.65
N GLY A 18 -4.71 -16.67 11.84
CA GLY A 18 -3.59 -16.33 12.74
C GLY A 18 -2.92 -14.99 12.44
N MET A 19 -3.63 -14.05 11.81
CA MET A 19 -3.10 -12.69 11.58
C MET A 19 -2.70 -12.01 12.89
N ALA A 20 -3.52 -12.12 13.93
CA ALA A 20 -3.27 -11.49 15.22
C ALA A 20 -1.93 -11.93 15.79
N ASP A 21 -1.69 -13.24 15.88
CA ASP A 21 -0.44 -13.80 16.41
C ASP A 21 0.78 -13.34 15.60
N ALA A 22 0.66 -13.32 14.25
CA ALA A 22 1.73 -12.88 13.38
C ALA A 22 2.08 -11.39 13.56
N VAL A 23 1.07 -10.54 13.75
CA VAL A 23 1.27 -9.10 13.99
C VAL A 23 1.78 -8.85 15.40
N ASP A 24 1.25 -9.54 16.41
CA ASP A 24 1.68 -9.38 17.80
C ASP A 24 3.15 -9.79 17.98
N ALA A 25 3.62 -10.82 17.25
CA ALA A 25 5.04 -11.20 17.24
C ALA A 25 5.96 -10.09 16.63
N LEU A 26 5.42 -9.22 15.80
CA LEU A 26 6.15 -8.07 15.25
C LEU A 26 6.12 -6.85 16.18
N GLU A 27 5.19 -6.79 17.14
CA GLU A 27 5.00 -5.66 18.05
C GLU A 27 4.99 -4.29 17.35
N PRO A 28 4.11 -4.05 16.36
CA PRO A 28 4.08 -2.76 15.68
C PRO A 28 3.43 -1.68 16.54
N ASP A 29 3.92 -0.45 16.43
CA ASP A 29 3.25 0.74 16.95
C ASP A 29 2.08 1.13 16.05
N VAL A 30 2.25 0.96 14.72
CA VAL A 30 1.23 1.24 13.70
C VAL A 30 1.20 0.13 12.65
N LEU A 31 -0.01 -0.31 12.31
CA LEU A 31 -0.27 -1.33 11.29
C LEU A 31 -1.14 -0.73 10.17
N CYS A 32 -0.62 -0.75 8.96
CA CYS A 32 -1.28 -0.32 7.74
C CYS A 32 -1.75 -1.53 6.94
N LEU A 33 -3.06 -1.61 6.67
CA LEU A 33 -3.67 -2.74 5.97
C LEU A 33 -4.29 -2.27 4.65
N GLN A 34 -4.07 -3.06 3.60
CA GLN A 34 -4.67 -2.84 2.29
C GLN A 34 -5.55 -4.03 1.91
N GLU A 35 -6.48 -3.82 1.00
CA GLU A 35 -7.50 -4.77 0.58
C GLU A 35 -8.30 -5.38 1.75
N ILE A 36 -8.75 -4.55 2.68
CA ILE A 36 -9.51 -5.03 3.84
C ILE A 36 -10.86 -5.66 3.44
N LYS A 37 -11.47 -5.23 2.34
CA LYS A 37 -12.73 -5.76 1.76
C LYS A 37 -13.86 -5.87 2.78
N ALA A 38 -13.86 -4.99 3.78
CA ALA A 38 -14.82 -4.99 4.88
C ALA A 38 -15.09 -3.58 5.36
N ARG A 39 -16.25 -3.38 5.96
CA ARG A 39 -16.63 -2.20 6.73
C ARG A 39 -16.44 -2.46 8.22
N PRO A 40 -16.25 -1.43 9.07
CA PRO A 40 -16.05 -1.61 10.52
C PRO A 40 -17.10 -2.49 11.18
N GLU A 41 -18.38 -2.30 10.86
CA GLU A 41 -19.49 -3.05 11.42
C GLU A 41 -19.53 -4.54 11.05
N GLN A 42 -18.76 -4.93 10.05
CA GLN A 42 -18.62 -6.33 9.59
C GLN A 42 -17.47 -7.07 10.27
N VAL A 43 -16.64 -6.38 11.06
CA VAL A 43 -15.47 -6.94 11.71
C VAL A 43 -15.68 -6.89 13.23
N LYS A 44 -16.28 -7.96 13.77
CA LYS A 44 -16.52 -8.13 15.20
C LYS A 44 -15.39 -8.97 15.79
N ASP A 45 -14.20 -8.40 15.90
CA ASP A 45 -13.01 -9.07 16.37
C ASP A 45 -12.39 -8.31 17.55
N LEU A 46 -12.07 -9.03 18.65
CA LEU A 46 -11.57 -8.43 19.88
C LEU A 46 -10.16 -7.88 19.71
N TRP A 47 -9.31 -8.53 18.91
CA TRP A 47 -7.96 -8.07 18.67
C TRP A 47 -7.97 -6.75 17.87
N ILE A 48 -8.80 -6.64 16.83
CA ILE A 48 -9.00 -5.38 16.11
C ILE A 48 -9.52 -4.30 17.08
N SER A 49 -10.50 -4.65 17.91
CA SER A 49 -11.10 -3.70 18.88
C SER A 49 -10.12 -3.26 19.97
N SER A 50 -9.03 -4.00 20.20
CA SER A 50 -8.00 -3.64 21.19
C SER A 50 -7.08 -2.50 20.73
N TRP A 51 -7.08 -2.15 19.46
CA TRP A 51 -6.30 -1.04 18.95
C TRP A 51 -6.99 0.28 19.27
N PRO A 52 -6.34 1.19 20.04
CA PRO A 52 -7.00 2.40 20.56
C PRO A 52 -7.33 3.44 19.50
N HIS A 53 -6.59 3.44 18.37
CA HIS A 53 -6.81 4.38 17.28
C HIS A 53 -6.95 3.61 15.97
N GLN A 54 -8.08 3.81 15.29
CA GLN A 54 -8.42 3.12 14.06
C GLN A 54 -8.90 4.13 13.03
N LEU A 55 -8.42 4.04 11.81
CA LEU A 55 -8.87 4.85 10.69
C LEU A 55 -9.24 3.94 9.53
N TRP A 56 -10.54 3.78 9.31
CA TRP A 56 -11.11 2.94 8.27
C TRP A 56 -11.48 3.77 7.04
N ASN A 57 -11.10 3.30 5.87
CA ASN A 57 -11.57 3.83 4.59
C ASN A 57 -12.04 2.66 3.70
N PRO A 58 -13.26 2.14 3.90
CA PRO A 58 -13.82 1.11 3.05
C PRO A 58 -14.25 1.69 1.70
N ALA A 59 -14.18 0.87 0.64
CA ALA A 59 -14.76 1.25 -0.64
C ALA A 59 -16.29 1.36 -0.56
N GLU A 60 -16.89 2.20 -1.42
CA GLU A 60 -18.33 2.24 -1.61
C GLU A 60 -18.87 0.88 -2.03
N LYS A 61 -18.16 0.20 -2.94
CA LYS A 61 -18.48 -1.16 -3.39
C LYS A 61 -18.16 -2.18 -2.31
N ALA A 62 -19.17 -2.89 -1.83
CA ALA A 62 -19.01 -3.92 -0.81
C ALA A 62 -18.04 -5.04 -1.23
N GLY A 63 -17.18 -5.49 -0.32
CA GLY A 63 -16.24 -6.59 -0.54
C GLY A 63 -15.09 -6.28 -1.52
N TYR A 64 -14.82 -5.02 -1.76
CA TYR A 64 -13.80 -4.55 -2.70
C TYR A 64 -12.84 -3.56 -2.00
N SER A 65 -11.55 -3.58 -2.39
CA SER A 65 -10.55 -2.59 -1.95
C SER A 65 -10.59 -2.29 -0.42
N GLY A 66 -10.45 -1.04 -0.06
CA GLY A 66 -10.49 -0.54 1.31
C GLY A 66 -9.14 -0.62 2.01
N VAL A 67 -8.82 0.40 2.79
CA VAL A 67 -7.61 0.45 3.63
C VAL A 67 -7.97 0.75 5.08
N LEU A 68 -7.05 0.39 6.00
CA LEU A 68 -7.21 0.58 7.44
C LEU A 68 -5.84 0.91 8.05
N ILE A 69 -5.80 1.88 8.94
CA ILE A 69 -4.68 2.08 9.86
C ILE A 69 -5.14 1.78 11.27
N LEU A 70 -4.37 0.91 11.95
CA LEU A 70 -4.49 0.64 13.37
C LEU A 70 -3.25 1.22 14.07
N SER A 71 -3.42 2.04 15.10
CA SER A 71 -2.31 2.67 15.81
C SER A 71 -2.44 2.54 17.33
N ARG A 72 -1.32 2.25 17.98
CA ARG A 72 -1.17 2.33 19.45
C ARG A 72 -0.85 3.76 19.89
N VAL A 73 -0.29 4.56 18.97
CA VAL A 73 0.09 5.96 19.18
C VAL A 73 -1.04 6.86 18.72
N ARG A 74 -1.40 7.84 19.55
CA ARG A 74 -2.46 8.80 19.22
C ARG A 74 -2.03 9.72 18.07
N PRO A 75 -2.76 9.77 16.96
CA PRO A 75 -2.51 10.76 15.91
C PRO A 75 -3.00 12.15 16.34
N LEU A 76 -2.40 13.20 15.77
CA LEU A 76 -2.84 14.59 15.92
C LEU A 76 -4.09 14.85 15.08
N SER A 77 -4.11 14.33 13.86
CA SER A 77 -5.23 14.42 12.94
C SER A 77 -5.32 13.18 12.05
N THR A 78 -6.46 12.98 11.41
CA THR A 78 -6.70 11.87 10.48
C THR A 78 -7.51 12.35 9.28
N SER A 79 -7.25 11.77 8.11
CA SER A 79 -8.05 11.98 6.91
C SER A 79 -8.14 10.71 6.05
N VAL A 80 -9.16 10.64 5.21
CA VAL A 80 -9.37 9.56 4.24
C VAL A 80 -9.48 10.14 2.84
N GLY A 81 -9.00 9.37 1.85
CA GLY A 81 -8.94 9.83 0.46
C GLY A 81 -7.79 10.80 0.20
N ILE A 82 -7.77 11.35 -1.00
CA ILE A 82 -6.79 12.34 -1.47
C ILE A 82 -7.44 13.68 -1.84
N GLY A 83 -8.75 13.83 -1.58
CA GLY A 83 -9.51 15.04 -1.86
C GLY A 83 -10.06 15.13 -3.29
N TRP A 84 -10.02 14.05 -4.04
CA TRP A 84 -10.57 13.94 -5.40
C TRP A 84 -11.72 12.93 -5.41
N PRO A 85 -12.99 13.36 -5.48
CA PRO A 85 -14.15 12.49 -5.32
C PRO A 85 -14.16 11.25 -6.25
N GLU A 86 -13.65 11.37 -7.48
CA GLU A 86 -13.54 10.25 -8.40
C GLU A 86 -12.51 9.19 -7.97
N HIS A 87 -11.50 9.58 -7.19
CA HIS A 87 -10.45 8.69 -6.71
C HIS A 87 -10.74 8.12 -5.31
N ASP A 88 -11.62 8.77 -4.55
CA ASP A 88 -11.85 8.44 -3.14
C ASP A 88 -12.91 7.34 -2.92
N ARG A 89 -13.73 7.03 -3.94
CA ARG A 89 -14.82 6.03 -3.83
C ARG A 89 -14.36 4.59 -3.57
N GLU A 90 -13.13 4.28 -3.93
CA GLU A 90 -12.58 2.93 -3.79
C GLU A 90 -11.84 2.71 -2.45
N GLY A 91 -11.82 3.69 -1.55
CA GLY A 91 -11.26 3.56 -0.20
C GLY A 91 -9.77 3.20 -0.22
N ARG A 92 -8.94 3.99 -0.93
CA ARG A 92 -7.56 3.63 -1.24
C ARG A 92 -6.50 4.30 -0.39
N VAL A 93 -6.84 5.38 0.33
CA VAL A 93 -5.88 6.15 1.10
C VAL A 93 -6.43 6.49 2.48
N CYS A 94 -5.60 6.24 3.52
CA CYS A 94 -5.76 6.75 4.87
C CYS A 94 -4.52 7.53 5.26
N THR A 95 -4.67 8.68 5.91
CA THR A 95 -3.57 9.48 6.43
C THR A 95 -3.74 9.72 7.92
N MET A 96 -2.71 9.43 8.70
CA MET A 96 -2.59 9.82 10.10
C MET A 96 -1.44 10.82 10.25
N GLU A 97 -1.71 11.94 10.91
CA GLU A 97 -0.67 12.90 11.28
C GLU A 97 -0.11 12.56 12.66
N PHE A 98 1.19 12.38 12.76
CA PHE A 98 1.91 12.29 14.03
C PHE A 98 2.72 13.57 14.26
N GLU A 99 3.32 13.70 15.44
CA GLU A 99 4.08 14.91 15.81
C GLU A 99 5.19 15.23 14.78
N GLY A 100 5.94 14.22 14.34
CA GLY A 100 7.09 14.37 13.46
C GLY A 100 6.86 14.09 11.99
N PHE A 101 5.72 13.50 11.59
CA PHE A 101 5.49 13.10 10.20
C PHE A 101 4.03 12.78 9.90
N TYR A 102 3.67 12.77 8.61
CA TYR A 102 2.45 12.15 8.12
C TYR A 102 2.72 10.69 7.74
N LEU A 103 1.82 9.79 8.15
CA LEU A 103 1.79 8.42 7.66
C LEU A 103 0.62 8.25 6.70
N VAL A 104 0.92 7.86 5.47
CA VAL A 104 -0.07 7.61 4.42
C VAL A 104 -0.09 6.12 4.08
N ASN A 105 -1.20 5.45 4.36
CA ASN A 105 -1.45 4.07 3.94
C ASN A 105 -2.16 4.08 2.60
N CYS A 106 -1.59 3.43 1.59
CA CYS A 106 -2.06 3.48 0.21
C CYS A 106 -2.28 2.09 -0.38
N TYR A 107 -3.37 1.94 -1.14
CA TYR A 107 -3.64 0.80 -2.02
C TYR A 107 -3.88 1.31 -3.44
N THR A 108 -2.84 1.34 -4.25
CA THR A 108 -2.89 1.86 -5.61
C THR A 108 -3.79 1.00 -6.52
N PRO A 109 -4.59 1.59 -7.43
CA PRO A 109 -5.40 0.83 -8.36
C PRO A 109 -4.57 -0.11 -9.22
N ASN A 110 -4.97 -1.36 -9.37
CA ASN A 110 -4.39 -2.28 -10.34
C ASN A 110 -4.93 -1.97 -11.75
N SER A 111 -4.06 -1.99 -12.77
CA SER A 111 -4.43 -1.73 -14.16
C SER A 111 -5.22 -2.85 -14.83
N GLN A 112 -5.36 -3.99 -14.16
CA GLN A 112 -6.06 -5.20 -14.59
C GLN A 112 -5.48 -5.87 -15.85
N ASN A 113 -6.04 -7.03 -16.20
CA ASN A 113 -5.62 -7.75 -17.40
C ASN A 113 -5.79 -6.85 -18.65
N GLU A 114 -4.88 -7.00 -19.60
CA GLU A 114 -4.86 -6.20 -20.83
C GLU A 114 -4.79 -4.68 -20.60
N LEU A 115 -4.40 -4.27 -19.40
CA LEU A 115 -4.23 -2.87 -18.98
C LEU A 115 -5.49 -2.01 -19.17
N VAL A 116 -6.67 -2.62 -19.08
CA VAL A 116 -7.96 -1.93 -19.33
C VAL A 116 -8.21 -0.74 -18.39
N ARG A 117 -7.59 -0.72 -17.22
CA ARG A 117 -7.67 0.41 -16.27
C ARG A 117 -6.42 1.31 -16.28
N LEU A 118 -5.47 1.10 -17.17
CA LEU A 118 -4.24 1.89 -17.20
C LEU A 118 -4.50 3.41 -17.31
N PRO A 119 -5.43 3.91 -18.17
CA PRO A 119 -5.70 5.35 -18.22
C PRO A 119 -6.21 5.93 -16.91
N TYR A 120 -7.00 5.18 -16.14
CA TYR A 120 -7.43 5.58 -14.80
C TYR A 120 -6.26 5.53 -13.80
N ARG A 121 -5.41 4.50 -13.90
CA ARG A 121 -4.23 4.35 -13.06
C ARG A 121 -3.27 5.53 -13.20
N GLU A 122 -2.99 5.98 -14.43
CA GLU A 122 -2.11 7.12 -14.69
C GLU A 122 -2.66 8.42 -14.07
N GLN A 123 -3.97 8.66 -14.15
CA GLN A 123 -4.62 9.80 -13.51
C GLN A 123 -4.53 9.72 -11.98
N TRP A 124 -4.78 8.55 -11.43
CA TRP A 124 -4.70 8.31 -10.00
C TRP A 124 -3.27 8.49 -9.47
N ASP A 125 -2.25 7.98 -10.18
CA ASP A 125 -0.84 8.13 -9.82
C ASP A 125 -0.43 9.61 -9.80
N ALA A 126 -0.89 10.41 -10.75
CA ALA A 126 -0.64 11.85 -10.78
C ALA A 126 -1.29 12.56 -9.57
N ALA A 127 -2.55 12.24 -9.27
CA ALA A 127 -3.27 12.82 -8.14
C ALA A 127 -2.66 12.41 -6.79
N PHE A 128 -2.26 11.15 -6.64
CA PHE A 128 -1.59 10.67 -5.43
C PHE A 128 -0.24 11.34 -5.22
N ARG A 129 0.56 11.50 -6.28
CA ARG A 129 1.83 12.23 -6.24
C ARG A 129 1.64 13.69 -5.78
N GLU A 130 0.67 14.39 -6.34
CA GLU A 130 0.31 15.76 -5.91
C GLU A 130 -0.08 15.80 -4.43
N TYR A 131 -0.90 14.86 -3.99
CA TYR A 131 -1.34 14.76 -2.61
C TYR A 131 -0.19 14.58 -1.62
N VAL A 132 0.71 13.59 -1.84
CA VAL A 132 1.82 13.35 -0.91
C VAL A 132 2.89 14.43 -0.97
N ALA A 133 3.12 15.03 -2.14
CA ALA A 133 4.01 16.18 -2.28
C ALA A 133 3.49 17.40 -1.52
N GLY A 134 2.18 17.69 -1.61
CA GLY A 134 1.56 18.77 -0.83
C GLY A 134 1.66 18.56 0.69
N LEU A 135 1.51 17.33 1.18
CA LEU A 135 1.75 17.02 2.59
C LEU A 135 3.23 17.28 2.97
N ALA A 136 4.16 16.92 2.10
CA ALA A 136 5.59 17.08 2.34
C ALA A 136 6.06 18.53 2.44
N GLU A 137 5.30 19.49 1.90
CA GLU A 137 5.56 20.93 2.07
C GLU A 137 5.43 21.39 3.53
N THR A 138 4.68 20.66 4.35
CA THR A 138 4.39 21.06 5.73
C THR A 138 5.12 20.22 6.77
N LYS A 139 5.29 18.92 6.53
CA LYS A 139 5.89 17.97 7.47
C LYS A 139 6.41 16.74 6.72
N PRO A 140 7.48 16.08 7.20
CA PRO A 140 7.94 14.82 6.62
C PRO A 140 6.81 13.82 6.38
N VAL A 141 6.88 13.09 5.26
CA VAL A 141 5.88 12.10 4.87
C VAL A 141 6.52 10.71 4.82
N VAL A 142 5.83 9.75 5.40
CA VAL A 142 6.04 8.31 5.16
C VAL A 142 4.80 7.79 4.47
N PHE A 143 4.91 7.25 3.26
CA PHE A 143 3.81 6.50 2.69
C PHE A 143 4.20 5.04 2.49
N CYS A 144 3.23 4.15 2.68
CA CYS A 144 3.43 2.72 2.55
C CYS A 144 2.20 2.04 1.98
N GLY A 145 2.38 0.81 1.55
CA GLY A 145 1.30 -0.06 1.11
C GLY A 145 1.59 -0.78 -0.19
N ASP A 146 0.54 -1.37 -0.76
CA ASP A 146 0.59 -2.03 -2.05
C ASP A 146 0.41 -1.00 -3.17
N LEU A 147 1.52 -0.68 -3.84
CA LEU A 147 1.53 0.30 -4.93
C LEU A 147 1.26 -0.33 -6.30
N ASN A 148 1.00 -1.64 -6.35
CA ASN A 148 0.66 -2.37 -7.56
C ASN A 148 1.61 -2.07 -8.75
N VAL A 149 2.90 -1.92 -8.47
CA VAL A 149 3.95 -1.75 -9.47
C VAL A 149 5.27 -2.33 -8.96
N ALA A 150 5.95 -3.13 -9.77
CA ALA A 150 7.37 -3.43 -9.61
C ALA A 150 8.14 -2.35 -10.38
N HIS A 151 8.96 -1.53 -9.70
CA HIS A 151 9.57 -0.35 -10.29
C HIS A 151 10.62 -0.70 -11.34
N GLU A 152 11.65 -1.45 -10.93
CA GLU A 152 12.77 -1.80 -11.78
C GLU A 152 12.77 -3.29 -12.14
N GLU A 153 13.60 -3.69 -13.13
CA GLU A 153 13.72 -5.11 -13.50
C GLU A 153 14.19 -6.00 -12.35
N ILE A 154 14.94 -5.44 -11.40
CA ILE A 154 15.38 -6.12 -10.18
C ILE A 154 14.22 -6.42 -9.20
N ASP A 155 13.08 -5.73 -9.34
CA ASP A 155 11.91 -5.86 -8.48
C ASP A 155 10.94 -6.96 -8.92
N ILE A 156 11.28 -7.68 -9.98
CA ILE A 156 10.43 -8.73 -10.54
C ILE A 156 11.26 -9.92 -11.03
N ALA A 157 10.79 -11.13 -10.78
CA ALA A 157 11.51 -12.35 -11.14
C ALA A 157 11.67 -12.58 -12.66
N ARG A 158 10.74 -12.08 -13.48
CA ARG A 158 10.70 -12.32 -14.92
C ARG A 158 10.34 -11.05 -15.70
N PRO A 159 11.22 -10.04 -15.73
CA PRO A 159 10.90 -8.74 -16.30
C PRO A 159 10.51 -8.81 -17.78
N LYS A 160 11.23 -9.57 -18.59
CA LYS A 160 10.98 -9.66 -20.05
C LYS A 160 9.61 -10.26 -20.38
N GLU A 161 9.16 -11.24 -19.58
CA GLU A 161 7.87 -11.92 -19.79
C GLU A 161 6.69 -11.03 -19.35
N ASN A 162 6.93 -10.05 -18.48
CA ASN A 162 5.89 -9.26 -17.84
C ASN A 162 5.84 -7.78 -18.23
N ARG A 163 6.66 -7.35 -19.21
CA ARG A 163 6.79 -5.93 -19.59
C ARG A 163 5.47 -5.22 -19.91
N PHE A 164 4.44 -5.95 -20.33
CA PHE A 164 3.12 -5.40 -20.65
C PHE A 164 2.02 -5.92 -19.72
N SER A 165 2.41 -6.49 -18.58
CA SER A 165 1.48 -6.93 -17.55
C SER A 165 1.13 -5.78 -16.60
N ALA A 166 -0.08 -5.80 -16.04
CA ALA A 166 -0.48 -4.88 -14.98
C ALA A 166 0.51 -4.98 -13.80
N GLY A 167 1.02 -3.85 -13.35
CA GLY A 167 2.06 -3.75 -12.32
C GLY A 167 3.49 -3.75 -12.87
N PHE A 168 3.70 -3.89 -14.20
CA PHE A 168 5.03 -3.79 -14.82
C PHE A 168 4.99 -3.18 -16.23
N SER A 169 3.97 -2.44 -16.58
CA SER A 169 3.94 -1.64 -17.81
C SER A 169 4.90 -0.47 -17.73
N ASP A 170 5.39 -0.01 -18.88
CA ASP A 170 6.31 1.13 -18.94
C ASP A 170 5.67 2.39 -18.30
N GLN A 171 4.35 2.57 -18.44
CA GLN A 171 3.61 3.70 -17.87
C GLN A 171 3.52 3.65 -16.35
N GLU A 172 3.20 2.48 -15.76
CA GLU A 172 3.13 2.31 -14.30
C GLU A 172 4.51 2.54 -13.66
N ARG A 173 5.57 2.00 -14.27
CA ARG A 173 6.95 2.22 -13.84
C ARG A 173 7.35 3.69 -13.93
N ALA A 174 7.03 4.36 -15.03
CA ALA A 174 7.26 5.79 -15.20
C ALA A 174 6.48 6.62 -14.15
N GLY A 175 5.23 6.26 -13.85
CA GLY A 175 4.44 6.88 -12.79
C GLY A 175 5.12 6.80 -11.42
N PHE A 176 5.70 5.64 -11.08
CA PHE A 176 6.43 5.48 -9.84
C PHE A 176 7.78 6.25 -9.84
N THR A 177 8.48 6.30 -10.97
CA THR A 177 9.67 7.15 -11.13
C THR A 177 9.33 8.62 -10.85
N LEU A 178 8.26 9.15 -11.46
CA LEU A 178 7.80 10.51 -11.22
C LEU A 178 7.41 10.76 -9.76
N LEU A 179 6.86 9.75 -9.07
CA LEU A 179 6.55 9.84 -7.65
C LEU A 179 7.82 10.00 -6.81
N LEU A 180 8.88 9.24 -7.11
CA LEU A 180 10.17 9.38 -6.43
C LEU A 180 10.85 10.72 -6.76
N GLU A 181 10.81 11.15 -8.02
CA GLU A 181 11.36 12.46 -8.46
C GLU A 181 10.65 13.65 -7.81
N ALA A 182 9.41 13.48 -7.33
CA ALA A 182 8.70 14.49 -6.55
C ALA A 182 9.26 14.69 -5.12
N GLY A 183 10.40 14.10 -4.79
CA GLY A 183 11.09 14.29 -3.52
C GLY A 183 10.90 13.12 -2.54
N PHE A 184 10.79 11.90 -3.04
CA PHE A 184 10.65 10.70 -2.21
C PHE A 184 11.73 9.67 -2.49
N THR A 185 12.01 8.87 -1.47
CA THR A 185 12.98 7.76 -1.55
C THR A 185 12.29 6.44 -1.23
N ASP A 186 12.44 5.44 -2.09
CA ASP A 186 12.14 4.03 -1.81
C ASP A 186 13.17 3.52 -0.80
N THR A 187 12.74 3.31 0.44
CA THR A 187 13.64 2.99 1.55
C THR A 187 14.32 1.63 1.37
N PHE A 188 13.63 0.66 0.77
CA PHE A 188 14.22 -0.65 0.54
C PHE A 188 15.36 -0.56 -0.50
N ARG A 189 15.12 0.10 -1.64
CA ARG A 189 16.16 0.25 -2.68
C ARG A 189 17.31 1.16 -2.24
N ALA A 190 17.05 2.15 -1.41
CA ALA A 190 18.13 2.96 -0.83
C ALA A 190 19.09 2.14 0.05
N LEU A 191 18.57 1.16 0.78
CA LEU A 191 19.37 0.27 1.66
C LEU A 191 19.93 -0.96 0.93
N HIS A 192 19.24 -1.44 -0.13
CA HIS A 192 19.55 -2.65 -0.87
C HIS A 192 19.55 -2.41 -2.40
N PRO A 193 20.44 -1.53 -2.92
CA PRO A 193 20.36 -1.03 -4.29
C PRO A 193 20.53 -2.11 -5.37
N GLU A 194 21.33 -3.14 -5.10
CA GLU A 194 21.70 -4.17 -6.07
C GLU A 194 21.31 -5.58 -5.65
N GLU A 195 20.45 -5.73 -4.66
CA GLU A 195 20.03 -7.04 -4.15
C GLU A 195 18.76 -7.54 -4.86
N PRO A 196 18.84 -8.54 -5.78
CA PRO A 196 17.69 -9.14 -6.43
C PRO A 196 17.00 -10.17 -5.54
N GLY A 197 15.77 -10.58 -5.95
CA GLY A 197 15.09 -11.73 -5.32
C GLY A 197 14.29 -11.40 -4.07
N TRP A 198 14.21 -10.13 -3.71
CA TRP A 198 13.38 -9.64 -2.62
C TRP A 198 12.02 -9.22 -3.16
N TYR A 199 10.99 -10.04 -2.86
CA TYR A 199 9.64 -9.82 -3.35
C TYR A 199 8.66 -9.76 -2.20
N SER A 200 7.53 -9.10 -2.41
CA SER A 200 6.45 -8.97 -1.43
C SER A 200 5.18 -9.70 -1.88
N TRP A 201 5.05 -10.01 -3.17
CA TRP A 201 3.89 -10.68 -3.73
C TRP A 201 4.29 -11.85 -4.66
N TRP A 202 3.51 -12.91 -4.62
CA TRP A 202 3.64 -14.09 -5.50
C TRP A 202 2.25 -14.54 -5.97
N SER A 203 2.17 -14.91 -7.25
CA SER A 203 0.95 -15.54 -7.77
C SER A 203 0.63 -16.82 -7.01
N TYR A 204 -0.65 -17.05 -6.74
CA TYR A 204 -1.12 -18.32 -6.16
C TYR A 204 -0.98 -19.52 -7.09
N ARG A 205 -0.62 -19.29 -8.36
CA ARG A 205 -0.51 -20.33 -9.39
C ARG A 205 0.88 -20.92 -9.44
N ALA A 206 0.96 -22.20 -9.89
CA ALA A 206 2.19 -22.89 -10.25
C ALA A 206 3.30 -22.87 -9.18
N GLY A 207 2.96 -22.80 -7.89
CA GLY A 207 3.95 -22.78 -6.81
C GLY A 207 4.93 -21.59 -6.87
N ALA A 208 4.48 -20.44 -7.33
CA ALA A 208 5.33 -19.26 -7.57
C ALA A 208 6.12 -18.86 -6.31
N ARG A 209 5.50 -18.90 -5.12
CA ARG A 209 6.17 -18.52 -3.86
C ARG A 209 7.30 -19.50 -3.51
N ALA A 210 7.09 -20.80 -3.64
CA ALA A 210 8.13 -21.80 -3.36
C ALA A 210 9.34 -21.70 -4.30
N ARG A 211 9.14 -21.19 -5.53
CA ARG A 211 10.18 -20.96 -6.53
C ARG A 211 10.73 -19.53 -6.52
N ASN A 212 10.27 -18.70 -5.60
CA ASN A 212 10.56 -17.26 -5.53
C ASN A 212 10.36 -16.52 -6.86
N ILE A 213 9.29 -16.87 -7.60
CA ILE A 213 8.89 -16.11 -8.80
C ILE A 213 7.90 -15.05 -8.37
N GLY A 214 8.42 -13.96 -7.84
CA GLY A 214 7.66 -12.91 -7.18
C GLY A 214 7.88 -11.53 -7.76
N TRP A 215 7.18 -10.56 -7.16
CA TRP A 215 7.19 -9.14 -7.47
C TRP A 215 7.30 -8.36 -6.17
N ARG A 216 8.09 -7.31 -6.16
CA ARG A 216 8.11 -6.33 -5.08
C ARG A 216 7.17 -5.19 -5.46
N ILE A 217 6.00 -5.16 -4.87
CA ILE A 217 4.92 -4.20 -5.15
C ILE A 217 4.45 -3.47 -3.90
N ASP A 218 4.91 -3.89 -2.72
CA ASP A 218 4.66 -3.22 -1.45
C ASP A 218 5.90 -2.40 -1.07
N TYR A 219 5.67 -1.18 -0.62
CA TYR A 219 6.73 -0.20 -0.39
C TYR A 219 6.57 0.52 0.95
N PHE A 220 7.70 1.02 1.44
CA PHE A 220 7.80 2.17 2.33
C PHE A 220 8.65 3.23 1.62
N CYS A 221 8.06 4.40 1.42
CA CYS A 221 8.76 5.55 0.88
C CYS A 221 8.70 6.71 1.87
N VAL A 222 9.76 7.52 1.87
CA VAL A 222 9.88 8.68 2.76
C VAL A 222 10.20 9.92 1.94
N SER A 223 9.72 11.09 2.39
CA SER A 223 10.15 12.37 1.83
C SER A 223 11.64 12.61 2.16
N ASN A 224 12.35 13.26 1.24
CA ASN A 224 13.77 13.56 1.34
C ASN A 224 14.05 14.67 2.37
#